data_4a75641701e2878b95f4702e1518f882
#
_entry.id   4a75641701e2878b95f4702e1518f882
#
_cell.length_a   1.000
_cell.length_b   1.000
_cell.length_c   1.000
_cell.angle_alpha   90.00
_cell.angle_beta   90.00
_cell.angle_gamma   90.00
#
_symmetry.space_group_name_H-M   'P 1'
#
loop_
_entity.id
_entity.type
_entity.pdbx_description
1 polymer ?
#
loop_
_entity_poly.entity_id
_entity_poly.type
_entity_poly.pdbx_seq_one_letter_code
_entity_poly.pdbx_strand_id
1 'polypeptide(L)'
;MCFLKIAKHILSPLEARYALFSYVTCWFVWYCAPRTLSNSLETALSLIALRWYPFGSVDRRCWPYMTIGAVTILIRPTAILLWVPLGFWHFMRSNSRCSLILMTCLPAVLPVLVAAFALDSLAYGKWTLSAWNFAKFNVFEGGSAHFGVHPWHWFFLQGIPSVLTVQLIPIIGGAVMALRWRRVTLVPLVISLFYIIFHSCLAHKEHRFLLPVIPLLSIYAGYFFGYLTRYGDRVIRCLLIILLLLVNIPLAVYTGLYHQIGPFTASDFIAKHAMITFGKNKHFNVLQLMPCYSMPQYSHMHGLNCTLRALDCSPNLGNITDFIDESDEFHSNPLAFIESNKDLLNEANYVVFYERIFLLVSDFILKNGFYRCARLFHAHFLTSNRQDNYIVIEYNCNGTTVEHPEYGEVIQLTGDQRQHIKDFLCKVGIVKEENCKIHGF
;
A
#
# COMPACT_ATOMS: atom_id res chain seq x y z
N MET A 1 7.03 -11.55 18.80
CA MET A 1 8.04 -12.33 19.56
C MET A 1 9.48 -11.84 19.31
N CYS A 2 9.93 -11.66 18.05
CA CYS A 2 11.31 -11.18 17.75
C CYS A 2 11.59 -9.81 18.36
N PHE A 3 10.71 -8.82 18.16
CA PHE A 3 10.88 -7.47 18.71
C PHE A 3 11.04 -7.45 20.24
N LEU A 4 10.23 -8.22 20.98
CA LEU A 4 10.38 -8.30 22.43
C LEU A 4 11.76 -8.84 22.88
N LYS A 5 12.32 -9.78 22.12
CA LYS A 5 13.68 -10.30 22.38
C LYS A 5 14.74 -9.25 22.12
N ILE A 6 14.61 -8.49 21.02
CA ILE A 6 15.50 -7.35 20.71
C ILE A 6 15.43 -6.31 21.83
N ALA A 7 14.21 -5.88 22.19
CA ALA A 7 14.01 -4.90 23.25
C ALA A 7 14.61 -5.34 24.59
N LYS A 8 14.52 -6.63 24.97
CA LYS A 8 15.13 -7.17 26.19
C LYS A 8 16.68 -7.20 26.18
N HIS A 9 17.31 -7.07 25.00
CA HIS A 9 18.77 -6.93 24.93
C HIS A 9 19.23 -5.50 25.18
N ILE A 10 18.33 -4.54 25.02
CA ILE A 10 18.62 -3.09 25.13
C ILE A 10 18.05 -2.52 26.41
N LEU A 11 16.92 -3.04 26.87
CA LEU A 11 16.08 -2.52 27.95
C LEU A 11 15.88 -3.59 29.03
N SER A 12 15.46 -3.15 30.22
CA SER A 12 14.96 -4.05 31.25
C SER A 12 13.68 -4.77 30.79
N PRO A 13 13.33 -5.93 31.41
CA PRO A 13 12.14 -6.69 31.02
C PRO A 13 10.83 -5.90 31.04
N LEU A 14 10.67 -4.98 32.00
CA LEU A 14 9.51 -4.11 32.11
C LEU A 14 9.45 -3.10 30.95
N GLU A 15 10.55 -2.42 30.70
CA GLU A 15 10.68 -1.45 29.61
C GLU A 15 10.46 -2.11 28.24
N ALA A 16 10.98 -3.32 28.06
CA ALA A 16 10.79 -4.10 26.83
C ALA A 16 9.32 -4.46 26.57
N ARG A 17 8.53 -4.71 27.64
CA ARG A 17 7.08 -4.91 27.52
C ARG A 17 6.37 -3.63 27.07
N TYR A 18 6.74 -2.47 27.62
CA TYR A 18 6.20 -1.20 27.18
C TYR A 18 6.63 -0.82 25.76
N ALA A 19 7.85 -1.16 25.34
CA ALA A 19 8.29 -1.00 23.97
C ALA A 19 7.42 -1.84 23.01
N LEU A 20 7.16 -3.10 23.36
CA LEU A 20 6.26 -3.96 22.60
C LEU A 20 4.84 -3.38 22.59
N PHE A 21 4.32 -2.93 23.73
CA PHE A 21 3.02 -2.29 23.80
C PHE A 21 2.93 -1.09 22.85
N SER A 22 3.91 -0.17 22.89
CA SER A 22 3.96 0.97 21.96
C SER A 22 3.99 0.53 20.51
N TYR A 23 4.79 -0.47 20.13
CA TYR A 23 4.87 -0.96 18.76
C TYR A 23 3.57 -1.58 18.28
N VAL A 24 2.93 -2.46 19.09
CA VAL A 24 1.71 -3.15 18.68
C VAL A 24 0.46 -2.27 18.76
N THR A 25 0.47 -1.18 19.50
CA THR A 25 -0.63 -0.21 19.53
C THR A 25 -0.53 0.84 18.42
N CYS A 26 0.56 0.90 17.65
CA CYS A 26 0.70 1.83 16.54
C CYS A 26 -0.30 1.50 15.42
N TRP A 27 -1.22 2.41 15.15
CA TRP A 27 -2.25 2.26 14.12
C TRP A 27 -1.69 1.93 12.74
N PHE A 28 -0.56 2.57 12.39
CA PHE A 28 0.05 2.43 11.08
C PHE A 28 0.67 1.05 10.86
N VAL A 29 1.16 0.41 11.93
CA VAL A 29 1.62 -0.98 11.88
C VAL A 29 0.47 -1.91 11.53
N TRP A 30 -0.71 -1.74 12.13
CA TRP A 30 -1.91 -2.49 11.80
C TRP A 30 -2.40 -2.23 10.38
N TYR A 31 -2.36 -0.96 9.96
CA TYR A 31 -2.73 -0.57 8.60
C TYR A 31 -1.84 -1.24 7.54
N CYS A 32 -0.53 -1.34 7.77
CA CYS A 32 0.43 -1.90 6.82
C CYS A 32 0.57 -3.42 6.90
N ALA A 33 0.37 -4.04 8.07
CA ALA A 33 0.64 -5.45 8.30
C ALA A 33 -0.11 -6.42 7.36
N PRO A 34 -1.42 -6.26 7.09
CA PRO A 34 -2.17 -7.14 6.20
C PRO A 34 -1.98 -6.83 4.72
N ARG A 35 -1.29 -5.73 4.37
CA ARG A 35 -1.06 -5.32 2.99
C ARG A 35 0.20 -5.93 2.42
N THR A 36 0.18 -6.29 1.15
CA THR A 36 1.32 -6.86 0.40
C THR A 36 2.38 -5.80 0.07
N LEU A 37 2.84 -5.07 1.09
CA LEU A 37 3.86 -4.04 0.97
C LEU A 37 5.26 -4.64 1.17
N SER A 38 6.19 -4.35 0.26
CA SER A 38 7.59 -4.73 0.43
C SER A 38 8.21 -4.14 1.70
N ASN A 39 7.73 -2.98 2.17
CA ASN A 39 8.11 -2.38 3.45
C ASN A 39 7.71 -3.23 4.68
N SER A 40 6.54 -3.90 4.62
CA SER A 40 6.11 -4.82 5.70
C SER A 40 7.03 -6.04 5.77
N LEU A 41 7.40 -6.60 4.59
CA LEU A 41 8.35 -7.70 4.51
C LEU A 41 9.76 -7.27 4.97
N GLU A 42 10.26 -6.10 4.53
CA GLU A 42 11.50 -5.49 5.00
C GLU A 42 11.52 -5.37 6.52
N THR A 43 10.45 -4.84 7.11
CA THR A 43 10.34 -4.67 8.56
C THR A 43 10.35 -6.01 9.29
N ALA A 44 9.60 -7.00 8.80
CA ALA A 44 9.54 -8.33 9.39
C ALA A 44 10.91 -9.05 9.34
N LEU A 45 11.57 -9.06 8.18
CA LEU A 45 12.89 -9.65 8.02
C LEU A 45 13.94 -8.91 8.85
N SER A 46 13.88 -7.58 8.89
CA SER A 46 14.77 -6.77 9.73
C SER A 46 14.60 -7.09 11.22
N LEU A 47 13.37 -7.25 11.71
CA LEU A 47 13.13 -7.68 13.09
C LEU A 47 13.64 -9.10 13.38
N ILE A 48 13.54 -10.01 12.40
CA ILE A 48 14.10 -11.34 12.53
C ILE A 48 15.63 -11.24 12.61
N ALA A 49 16.26 -10.52 11.70
CA ALA A 49 17.72 -10.36 11.64
C ALA A 49 18.29 -9.66 12.89
N LEU A 50 17.68 -8.57 13.35
CA LEU A 50 18.11 -7.80 14.52
C LEU A 50 18.14 -8.62 15.82
N ARG A 51 17.47 -9.77 15.88
CA ARG A 51 17.57 -10.70 17.00
C ARG A 51 18.99 -11.21 17.21
N TRP A 52 19.77 -11.36 16.14
CA TRP A 52 21.17 -11.83 16.16
C TRP A 52 22.18 -10.68 16.10
N TYR A 53 21.70 -9.44 15.99
CA TYR A 53 22.58 -8.29 15.98
C TYR A 53 23.21 -8.05 17.36
N PRO A 54 24.53 -7.83 17.47
CA PRO A 54 25.24 -7.69 18.74
C PRO A 54 25.10 -6.28 19.34
N PHE A 55 23.94 -5.93 19.88
CA PHE A 55 23.74 -4.62 20.53
C PHE A 55 24.63 -4.39 21.75
N GLY A 56 24.97 -5.43 22.52
CA GLY A 56 25.68 -5.32 23.76
C GLY A 56 26.92 -6.22 23.93
N SER A 57 27.04 -7.33 23.19
CA SER A 57 28.16 -8.29 23.30
C SER A 57 28.71 -8.65 21.92
N VAL A 58 30.04 -8.70 21.80
CA VAL A 58 30.75 -8.99 20.55
C VAL A 58 30.76 -10.48 20.18
N ASP A 59 30.51 -11.38 21.14
CA ASP A 59 30.68 -12.83 20.97
C ASP A 59 29.45 -13.64 20.52
N ARG A 60 28.52 -12.99 19.83
CA ARG A 60 27.32 -13.66 19.30
C ARG A 60 27.55 -14.20 17.89
N ARG A 61 26.83 -15.28 17.56
CA ARG A 61 26.71 -15.76 16.18
C ARG A 61 26.09 -14.66 15.31
N CYS A 62 26.89 -13.97 14.52
CA CYS A 62 26.49 -12.79 13.75
C CYS A 62 26.06 -13.09 12.32
N TRP A 63 26.48 -14.25 11.77
CA TRP A 63 26.17 -14.61 10.38
C TRP A 63 24.66 -14.56 10.05
N PRO A 64 23.69 -14.93 10.95
CA PRO A 64 22.28 -14.92 10.55
C PRO A 64 21.77 -13.51 10.24
N TYR A 65 22.20 -12.48 11.00
CA TYR A 65 21.73 -11.11 10.68
C TYR A 65 22.36 -10.61 9.37
N MET A 66 23.59 -11.00 9.04
CA MET A 66 24.25 -10.61 7.79
C MET A 66 23.55 -11.25 6.59
N THR A 67 23.26 -12.56 6.66
CA THR A 67 22.54 -13.27 5.60
C THR A 67 21.13 -12.72 5.40
N ILE A 68 20.33 -12.58 6.47
CA ILE A 68 18.96 -12.08 6.38
C ILE A 68 18.96 -10.60 5.97
N GLY A 69 19.91 -9.80 6.44
CA GLY A 69 20.10 -8.43 6.03
C GLY A 69 20.40 -8.30 4.53
N ALA A 70 21.28 -9.15 4.00
CA ALA A 70 21.57 -9.21 2.57
C ALA A 70 20.33 -9.60 1.75
N VAL A 71 19.58 -10.62 2.18
CA VAL A 71 18.28 -10.98 1.54
C VAL A 71 17.31 -9.81 1.59
N THR A 72 17.22 -9.10 2.71
CA THR A 72 16.33 -7.96 2.86
C THR A 72 16.69 -6.83 1.88
N ILE A 73 17.99 -6.55 1.67
CA ILE A 73 18.48 -5.57 0.70
C ILE A 73 18.13 -5.98 -0.74
N LEU A 74 18.20 -7.28 -1.07
CA LEU A 74 17.82 -7.76 -2.40
C LEU A 74 16.32 -7.66 -2.66
N ILE A 75 15.48 -7.92 -1.65
CA ILE A 75 14.03 -7.76 -1.74
C ILE A 75 13.65 -6.28 -1.84
N ARG A 76 14.32 -5.44 -1.05
CA ARG A 76 14.09 -4.00 -1.02
C ARG A 76 15.43 -3.25 -0.86
N PRO A 77 15.97 -2.69 -1.94
CA PRO A 77 17.30 -2.05 -1.93
C PRO A 77 17.46 -0.93 -0.90
N THR A 78 16.38 -0.23 -0.54
CA THR A 78 16.42 0.81 0.52
C THR A 78 16.76 0.28 1.90
N ALA A 79 16.62 -1.04 2.17
CA ALA A 79 17.07 -1.66 3.42
C ALA A 79 18.58 -1.52 3.67
N ILE A 80 19.37 -1.20 2.63
CA ILE A 80 20.79 -0.87 2.75
C ILE A 80 21.04 0.26 3.77
N LEU A 81 20.09 1.20 3.88
CA LEU A 81 20.16 2.32 4.82
C LEU A 81 20.06 1.91 6.30
N LEU A 82 19.48 0.75 6.56
CA LEU A 82 19.46 0.14 7.89
C LEU A 82 20.69 -0.74 8.10
N TRP A 83 21.00 -1.60 7.15
CA TRP A 83 21.97 -2.68 7.33
C TRP A 83 23.43 -2.26 7.18
N VAL A 84 23.74 -1.32 6.27
CA VAL A 84 25.12 -0.84 6.10
C VAL A 84 25.60 -0.08 7.33
N PRO A 85 24.88 0.90 7.90
CA PRO A 85 25.32 1.57 9.12
C PRO A 85 25.43 0.62 10.32
N LEU A 86 24.50 -0.34 10.45
CA LEU A 86 24.57 -1.35 11.51
C LEU A 86 25.79 -2.27 11.34
N GLY A 87 26.07 -2.72 10.11
CA GLY A 87 27.26 -3.52 9.81
C GLY A 87 28.56 -2.75 10.07
N PHE A 88 28.59 -1.47 9.67
CA PHE A 88 29.72 -0.60 9.96
C PHE A 88 29.93 -0.39 11.47
N TRP A 89 28.86 -0.15 12.23
CA TRP A 89 28.94 -0.03 13.68
C TRP A 89 29.48 -1.32 14.33
N HIS A 90 28.99 -2.49 13.88
CA HIS A 90 29.51 -3.79 14.36
C HIS A 90 30.97 -3.95 14.01
N PHE A 91 31.40 -3.62 12.78
CA PHE A 91 32.79 -3.68 12.33
C PHE A 91 33.71 -2.81 13.19
N MET A 92 33.30 -1.56 13.51
CA MET A 92 34.07 -0.64 14.35
C MET A 92 34.29 -1.18 15.77
N ARG A 93 33.32 -1.93 16.31
CA ARG A 93 33.37 -2.50 17.67
C ARG A 93 34.01 -3.87 17.74
N SER A 94 34.23 -4.52 16.62
CA SER A 94 34.82 -5.86 16.58
C SER A 94 36.29 -5.82 16.95
N ASN A 95 36.73 -6.74 17.81
CA ASN A 95 38.12 -6.90 18.19
C ASN A 95 38.95 -7.52 17.04
N SER A 96 38.32 -8.32 16.17
CA SER A 96 38.97 -9.00 15.07
C SER A 96 38.27 -8.70 13.74
N ARG A 97 38.57 -7.53 13.19
CA ARG A 97 37.90 -6.97 11.98
C ARG A 97 38.11 -7.82 10.74
N CYS A 98 39.32 -8.31 10.52
CA CYS A 98 39.62 -9.16 9.37
C CYS A 98 38.88 -10.52 9.46
N SER A 99 38.86 -11.14 10.64
CA SER A 99 38.11 -12.38 10.86
C SER A 99 36.59 -12.16 10.66
N LEU A 100 36.03 -11.03 11.12
CA LEU A 100 34.64 -10.69 10.92
C LEU A 100 34.29 -10.60 9.42
N ILE A 101 35.16 -9.97 8.61
CA ILE A 101 34.92 -9.87 7.17
C ILE A 101 35.10 -11.23 6.49
N LEU A 102 36.26 -11.87 6.67
CA LEU A 102 36.64 -13.06 5.89
C LEU A 102 35.88 -14.33 6.31
N MET A 103 35.66 -14.52 7.62
CA MET A 103 35.07 -15.74 8.16
C MET A 103 33.57 -15.65 8.46
N THR A 104 33.02 -14.43 8.48
CA THR A 104 31.60 -14.26 8.81
C THR A 104 30.85 -13.51 7.71
N CYS A 105 31.29 -12.32 7.34
CA CYS A 105 30.57 -11.47 6.38
C CYS A 105 30.60 -12.07 4.96
N LEU A 106 31.78 -12.39 4.43
CA LEU A 106 31.90 -12.98 3.09
C LEU A 106 31.14 -14.30 2.94
N PRO A 107 31.29 -15.31 3.82
CA PRO A 107 30.54 -16.55 3.70
C PRO A 107 29.03 -16.38 3.88
N ALA A 108 28.59 -15.36 4.63
CA ALA A 108 27.17 -15.10 4.86
C ALA A 108 26.49 -14.33 3.71
N VAL A 109 27.20 -13.37 3.09
CA VAL A 109 26.62 -12.43 2.13
C VAL A 109 26.86 -12.87 0.68
N LEU A 110 28.07 -13.35 0.36
CA LEU A 110 28.45 -13.68 -1.02
C LEU A 110 27.54 -14.74 -1.67
N PRO A 111 27.18 -15.88 -1.00
CA PRO A 111 26.27 -16.85 -1.59
C PRO A 111 24.88 -16.25 -1.92
N VAL A 112 24.40 -15.33 -1.08
CA VAL A 112 23.12 -14.65 -1.29
C VAL A 112 23.18 -13.76 -2.53
N LEU A 113 24.25 -12.99 -2.71
CA LEU A 113 24.45 -12.13 -3.88
C LEU A 113 24.61 -12.95 -5.17
N VAL A 114 25.39 -14.04 -5.12
CA VAL A 114 25.57 -14.95 -6.27
C VAL A 114 24.25 -15.59 -6.67
N ALA A 115 23.49 -16.11 -5.70
CA ALA A 115 22.18 -16.70 -5.95
C ALA A 115 21.19 -15.68 -6.56
N ALA A 116 21.14 -14.47 -6.04
CA ALA A 116 20.28 -13.41 -6.59
C ALA A 116 20.68 -13.04 -8.02
N PHE A 117 21.97 -12.85 -8.27
CA PHE A 117 22.47 -12.54 -9.61
C PHE A 117 22.17 -13.68 -10.61
N ALA A 118 22.32 -14.92 -10.20
CA ALA A 118 21.99 -16.08 -11.04
C ALA A 118 20.49 -16.14 -11.32
N LEU A 119 19.64 -15.99 -10.30
CA LEU A 119 18.18 -16.01 -10.45
C LEU A 119 17.67 -14.86 -11.36
N ASP A 120 18.14 -13.65 -11.13
CA ASP A 120 17.78 -12.50 -11.97
C ASP A 120 18.23 -12.71 -13.41
N SER A 121 19.46 -13.17 -13.63
CA SER A 121 20.00 -13.39 -14.97
C SER A 121 19.25 -14.51 -15.71
N LEU A 122 18.85 -15.57 -15.03
CA LEU A 122 18.03 -16.63 -15.61
C LEU A 122 16.62 -16.13 -15.94
N ALA A 123 16.00 -15.37 -15.04
CA ALA A 123 14.64 -14.87 -15.24
C ALA A 123 14.54 -13.85 -16.37
N TYR A 124 15.53 -12.97 -16.50
CA TYR A 124 15.56 -11.93 -17.56
C TYR A 124 16.26 -12.36 -18.84
N GLY A 125 16.87 -13.52 -18.90
CA GLY A 125 17.62 -13.99 -20.07
C GLY A 125 18.87 -13.18 -20.40
N LYS A 126 19.35 -12.34 -19.49
CA LYS A 126 20.55 -11.48 -19.65
C LYS A 126 21.22 -11.23 -18.30
N TRP A 127 22.53 -10.97 -18.32
CA TRP A 127 23.27 -10.62 -17.12
C TRP A 127 22.67 -9.37 -16.45
N THR A 128 22.03 -9.53 -15.29
CA THR A 128 21.36 -8.43 -14.59
C THR A 128 21.29 -8.67 -13.09
N LEU A 129 21.21 -7.58 -12.33
CA LEU A 129 20.92 -7.57 -10.91
C LEU A 129 19.83 -6.52 -10.66
N SER A 130 18.61 -6.97 -10.37
CA SER A 130 17.43 -6.10 -10.23
C SER A 130 17.61 -5.03 -9.14
N ALA A 131 18.27 -5.38 -8.04
CA ALA A 131 18.55 -4.43 -6.96
C ALA A 131 19.46 -3.27 -7.42
N TRP A 132 20.43 -3.53 -8.30
CA TRP A 132 21.27 -2.49 -8.89
C TRP A 132 20.49 -1.59 -9.86
N ASN A 133 19.69 -2.19 -10.74
CA ASN A 133 18.86 -1.44 -11.69
C ASN A 133 17.85 -0.55 -10.95
N PHE A 134 17.26 -1.05 -9.86
CA PHE A 134 16.40 -0.25 -9.00
C PHE A 134 17.14 0.96 -8.40
N ALA A 135 18.35 0.76 -7.87
CA ALA A 135 19.16 1.84 -7.31
C ALA A 135 19.57 2.86 -8.38
N LYS A 136 19.98 2.37 -9.56
CA LYS A 136 20.34 3.19 -10.71
C LYS A 136 19.19 4.11 -11.10
N PHE A 137 18.02 3.56 -11.35
CA PHE A 137 16.83 4.34 -11.76
C PHE A 137 16.37 5.33 -10.68
N ASN A 138 16.22 4.89 -9.43
CA ASN A 138 15.58 5.72 -8.40
C ASN A 138 16.53 6.75 -7.75
N VAL A 139 17.84 6.45 -7.65
CA VAL A 139 18.80 7.29 -6.93
C VAL A 139 19.68 8.08 -7.89
N PHE A 140 20.24 7.42 -8.91
CA PHE A 140 21.22 8.06 -9.80
C PHE A 140 20.57 8.79 -10.98
N GLU A 141 19.48 8.26 -11.53
CA GLU A 141 18.76 8.83 -12.68
C GLU A 141 17.59 9.73 -12.26
N GLY A 142 17.28 9.81 -10.95
CA GLY A 142 16.21 10.65 -10.44
C GLY A 142 14.80 10.16 -10.77
N GLY A 143 14.63 8.93 -11.26
CA GLY A 143 13.35 8.34 -11.65
C GLY A 143 12.30 8.29 -10.53
N SER A 144 12.73 8.41 -9.26
CA SER A 144 11.81 8.52 -8.13
C SER A 144 10.91 9.77 -8.19
N ALA A 145 11.33 10.84 -8.89
CA ALA A 145 10.53 12.06 -9.03
C ALA A 145 9.25 11.85 -9.85
N HIS A 146 9.23 10.84 -10.74
CA HIS A 146 8.06 10.47 -11.53
C HIS A 146 6.84 10.07 -10.68
N PHE A 147 7.09 9.50 -9.49
CA PHE A 147 6.03 9.07 -8.56
C PHE A 147 5.55 10.18 -7.61
N GLY A 148 5.88 11.42 -7.88
CA GLY A 148 5.55 12.60 -7.08
C GLY A 148 6.72 13.12 -6.26
N VAL A 149 6.71 14.43 -6.02
CA VAL A 149 7.78 15.16 -5.33
C VAL A 149 7.24 15.80 -4.06
N HIS A 150 7.97 15.61 -2.96
CA HIS A 150 7.70 16.27 -1.69
C HIS A 150 8.93 17.02 -1.17
N PRO A 151 8.76 18.14 -0.44
CA PRO A 151 9.88 18.89 0.10
C PRO A 151 10.67 18.05 1.14
N TRP A 152 11.95 18.38 1.36
CA TRP A 152 12.85 17.61 2.23
C TRP A 152 12.33 17.46 3.66
N HIS A 153 11.62 18.47 4.19
CA HIS A 153 11.08 18.48 5.55
C HIS A 153 9.78 17.67 5.73
N TRP A 154 9.25 17.10 4.66
CA TRP A 154 7.94 16.42 4.67
C TRP A 154 7.83 15.31 5.71
N PHE A 155 8.90 14.48 5.87
CA PHE A 155 8.85 13.43 6.88
C PHE A 155 8.76 13.99 8.30
N PHE A 156 9.41 15.10 8.60
CA PHE A 156 9.41 15.69 9.93
C PHE A 156 8.10 16.38 10.27
N LEU A 157 7.48 17.07 9.32
CA LEU A 157 6.27 17.87 9.54
C LEU A 157 4.97 17.09 9.29
N GLN A 158 4.97 16.13 8.38
CA GLN A 158 3.78 15.35 8.01
C GLN A 158 3.96 13.85 8.25
N GLY A 159 5.01 13.23 7.71
CA GLY A 159 5.19 11.79 7.74
C GLY A 159 5.23 11.21 9.15
N ILE A 160 6.16 11.66 9.99
CA ILE A 160 6.33 11.17 11.37
C ILE A 160 5.12 11.49 12.25
N PRO A 161 4.59 12.75 12.27
CA PRO A 161 3.43 13.07 13.07
C PRO A 161 2.18 12.28 12.69
N SER A 162 1.92 12.04 11.42
CA SER A 162 0.76 11.26 10.97
C SER A 162 0.90 9.77 11.31
N VAL A 163 2.09 9.19 11.15
CA VAL A 163 2.34 7.76 11.40
C VAL A 163 2.37 7.45 12.90
N LEU A 164 3.08 8.25 13.69
CA LEU A 164 3.28 8.00 15.12
C LEU A 164 2.23 8.68 16.00
N THR A 165 1.57 9.75 15.53
CA THR A 165 0.54 10.47 16.28
C THR A 165 0.99 10.80 17.70
N VAL A 166 0.19 10.45 18.70
CA VAL A 166 0.47 10.65 20.13
C VAL A 166 1.63 9.80 20.67
N GLN A 167 2.07 8.77 19.93
CA GLN A 167 3.26 7.99 20.29
C GLN A 167 4.55 8.79 20.23
N LEU A 168 4.57 9.90 19.52
CA LEU A 168 5.71 10.83 19.52
C LEU A 168 6.08 11.31 20.94
N ILE A 169 5.10 11.51 21.82
CA ILE A 169 5.32 11.97 23.19
C ILE A 169 6.28 11.04 23.94
N PRO A 170 5.95 9.74 24.13
CA PRO A 170 6.84 8.84 24.86
C PRO A 170 8.13 8.52 24.08
N ILE A 171 8.11 8.54 22.73
CA ILE A 171 9.31 8.31 21.91
C ILE A 171 10.30 9.47 22.11
N ILE A 172 9.86 10.72 21.96
CA ILE A 172 10.72 11.90 22.15
C ILE A 172 11.20 11.97 23.60
N GLY A 173 10.31 11.80 24.57
CA GLY A 173 10.67 11.78 25.98
C GLY A 173 11.76 10.75 26.30
N GLY A 174 11.60 9.53 25.82
CA GLY A 174 12.59 8.45 25.99
C GLY A 174 13.90 8.69 25.24
N ALA A 175 13.84 9.28 24.04
CA ALA A 175 15.03 9.65 23.29
C ALA A 175 15.84 10.76 24.00
N VAL A 176 15.17 11.80 24.50
CA VAL A 176 15.80 12.86 25.30
C VAL A 176 16.46 12.29 26.56
N MET A 177 15.75 11.39 27.27
CA MET A 177 16.29 10.72 28.47
C MET A 177 17.50 9.84 28.12
N ALA A 178 17.45 9.10 26.99
CA ALA A 178 18.56 8.28 26.53
C ALA A 178 19.80 9.14 26.18
N LEU A 179 19.60 10.29 25.54
CA LEU A 179 20.66 11.26 25.23
C LEU A 179 21.28 11.86 26.52
N ARG A 180 20.43 12.23 27.48
CA ARG A 180 20.85 12.90 28.73
C ARG A 180 21.57 11.95 29.68
N TRP A 181 21.03 10.76 29.87
CA TRP A 181 21.52 9.83 30.90
C TRP A 181 22.39 8.72 30.38
N ARG A 182 22.39 8.48 29.06
CA ARG A 182 23.20 7.47 28.37
C ARG A 182 23.11 6.04 28.96
N ARG A 183 21.98 5.72 29.61
CA ARG A 183 21.71 4.40 30.20
C ARG A 183 21.21 3.39 29.16
N VAL A 184 20.78 3.86 28.00
CA VAL A 184 20.27 3.05 26.87
C VAL A 184 21.09 3.40 25.64
N THR A 185 21.42 2.41 24.84
CA THR A 185 22.17 2.61 23.58
C THR A 185 21.44 3.57 22.65
N LEU A 186 22.19 4.46 22.00
CA LEU A 186 21.66 5.39 21.01
C LEU A 186 21.65 4.82 19.58
N VAL A 187 22.18 3.61 19.38
CA VAL A 187 22.31 3.00 18.04
C VAL A 187 20.96 2.95 17.30
N PRO A 188 19.84 2.46 17.90
CA PRO A 188 18.56 2.46 17.22
C PRO A 188 18.07 3.86 16.84
N LEU A 189 18.32 4.87 17.67
CA LEU A 189 17.94 6.27 17.40
C LEU A 189 18.74 6.84 16.22
N VAL A 190 20.06 6.71 16.29
CA VAL A 190 20.98 7.24 15.25
C VAL A 190 20.67 6.60 13.89
N ILE A 191 20.47 5.29 13.86
CA ILE A 191 20.10 4.57 12.64
C ILE A 191 18.74 5.02 12.11
N SER A 192 17.75 5.20 13.00
CA SER A 192 16.42 5.69 12.58
C SER A 192 16.49 7.10 12.01
N LEU A 193 17.24 8.00 12.63
CA LEU A 193 17.44 9.35 12.14
C LEU A 193 18.19 9.36 10.80
N PHE A 194 19.26 8.58 10.68
CA PHE A 194 19.99 8.44 9.42
C PHE A 194 19.07 7.95 8.29
N TYR A 195 18.26 6.93 8.55
CA TYR A 195 17.29 6.37 7.61
C TYR A 195 16.26 7.43 7.15
N ILE A 196 15.70 8.19 8.09
CA ILE A 196 14.73 9.25 7.81
C ILE A 196 15.35 10.40 7.04
N ILE A 197 16.54 10.85 7.44
CA ILE A 197 17.27 11.96 6.78
C ILE A 197 17.60 11.58 5.34
N PHE A 198 18.09 10.36 5.10
CA PHE A 198 18.40 9.91 3.75
C PHE A 198 17.14 9.91 2.86
N HIS A 199 16.02 9.34 3.34
CA HIS A 199 14.76 9.36 2.60
C HIS A 199 14.22 10.80 2.41
N SER A 200 14.54 11.73 3.31
CA SER A 200 14.19 13.14 3.17
C SER A 200 14.91 13.81 2.00
N CYS A 201 16.10 13.34 1.62
CA CYS A 201 16.85 13.83 0.48
C CYS A 201 16.30 13.33 -0.87
N LEU A 202 15.56 12.22 -0.90
CA LEU A 202 14.94 11.71 -2.13
C LEU A 202 13.71 12.54 -2.50
N ALA A 203 13.43 12.66 -3.81
CA ALA A 203 12.27 13.41 -4.30
C ALA A 203 10.96 12.79 -3.84
N HIS A 204 10.79 11.49 -4.07
CA HIS A 204 9.58 10.74 -3.70
C HIS A 204 9.57 10.33 -2.23
N LYS A 205 8.47 10.61 -1.54
CA LYS A 205 8.29 10.31 -0.11
C LYS A 205 6.92 9.72 0.15
N GLU A 206 6.89 8.65 0.95
CA GLU A 206 5.66 8.01 1.38
C GLU A 206 5.70 7.63 2.85
N HIS A 207 4.54 7.61 3.51
CA HIS A 207 4.41 7.23 4.92
C HIS A 207 4.96 5.82 5.19
N ARG A 208 4.78 4.87 4.25
CA ARG A 208 5.24 3.47 4.40
C ARG A 208 6.76 3.33 4.50
N PHE A 209 7.54 4.33 4.06
CA PHE A 209 9.00 4.30 4.21
C PHE A 209 9.44 4.41 5.67
N LEU A 210 8.58 4.89 6.57
CA LEU A 210 8.87 4.95 8.01
C LEU A 210 8.69 3.59 8.72
N LEU A 211 8.04 2.61 8.09
CA LEU A 211 7.68 1.35 8.74
C LEU A 211 8.87 0.59 9.36
N PRO A 212 10.05 0.49 8.71
CA PRO A 212 11.21 -0.21 9.29
C PRO A 212 11.80 0.43 10.55
N VAL A 213 11.61 1.74 10.74
CA VAL A 213 12.17 2.47 11.89
C VAL A 213 11.21 2.58 13.09
N ILE A 214 9.91 2.32 12.89
CA ILE A 214 8.91 2.36 13.98
C ILE A 214 9.31 1.45 15.17
N PRO A 215 9.69 0.18 14.96
CA PRO A 215 10.09 -0.67 16.09
C PRO A 215 11.34 -0.14 16.81
N LEU A 216 12.30 0.44 16.10
CA LEU A 216 13.50 1.01 16.70
C LEU A 216 13.16 2.23 17.57
N LEU A 217 12.27 3.09 17.11
CA LEU A 217 11.79 4.25 17.85
C LEU A 217 10.94 3.83 19.06
N SER A 218 10.16 2.76 18.95
CA SER A 218 9.34 2.22 20.06
C SER A 218 10.17 1.76 21.27
N ILE A 219 11.46 1.45 21.08
CA ILE A 219 12.40 1.14 22.18
C ILE A 219 12.45 2.31 23.16
N TYR A 220 12.50 3.54 22.65
CA TYR A 220 12.55 4.76 23.48
C TYR A 220 11.23 5.04 24.18
N ALA A 221 10.10 4.76 23.54
CA ALA A 221 8.80 4.81 24.23
C ALA A 221 8.76 3.82 25.43
N GLY A 222 9.29 2.62 25.22
CA GLY A 222 9.40 1.63 26.30
C GLY A 222 10.25 2.12 27.46
N TYR A 223 11.39 2.74 27.18
CA TYR A 223 12.27 3.33 28.18
C TYR A 223 11.57 4.45 28.97
N PHE A 224 10.84 5.33 28.29
CA PHE A 224 10.05 6.39 28.91
C PHE A 224 8.97 5.85 29.86
N PHE A 225 8.16 4.91 29.42
CA PHE A 225 7.12 4.31 30.27
C PHE A 225 7.71 3.52 31.45
N GLY A 226 8.85 2.85 31.24
CA GLY A 226 9.57 2.19 32.33
C GLY A 226 10.06 3.17 33.40
N TYR A 227 10.54 4.34 32.99
CA TYR A 227 10.90 5.43 33.91
C TYR A 227 9.68 5.94 34.67
N LEU A 228 8.58 6.26 33.98
CA LEU A 228 7.33 6.69 34.65
C LEU A 228 6.78 5.64 35.60
N THR A 229 7.04 4.37 35.36
CA THR A 229 6.59 3.30 36.27
C THR A 229 7.39 3.27 37.55
N ARG A 230 8.70 3.60 37.48
CA ARG A 230 9.60 3.56 38.66
C ARG A 230 9.64 4.86 39.46
N TYR A 231 9.60 5.99 38.75
CA TYR A 231 9.90 7.30 39.34
C TYR A 231 8.85 8.36 39.02
N GLY A 232 7.90 8.09 38.12
CA GLY A 232 6.90 9.04 37.67
C GLY A 232 5.55 8.89 38.38
N ASP A 233 4.64 9.78 38.02
CA ASP A 233 3.27 9.77 38.50
C ASP A 233 2.46 8.68 37.80
N ARG A 234 1.72 7.89 38.59
CA ARG A 234 0.84 6.82 38.09
C ARG A 234 -0.29 7.37 37.22
N VAL A 235 -0.85 8.53 37.58
CA VAL A 235 -1.96 9.17 36.84
C VAL A 235 -1.49 9.59 35.48
N ILE A 236 -0.34 10.27 35.36
CA ILE A 236 0.25 10.69 34.09
C ILE A 236 0.51 9.48 33.19
N ARG A 237 1.08 8.41 33.76
CA ARG A 237 1.31 7.17 32.98
C ARG A 237 0.01 6.57 32.47
N CYS A 238 -1.02 6.44 33.30
CA CYS A 238 -2.32 5.92 32.92
C CYS A 238 -2.99 6.79 31.85
N LEU A 239 -2.96 8.11 32.01
CA LEU A 239 -3.51 9.05 31.02
C LEU A 239 -2.82 8.91 29.65
N LEU A 240 -1.50 8.79 29.61
CA LEU A 240 -0.76 8.60 28.36
C LEU A 240 -1.10 7.25 27.70
N ILE A 241 -1.24 6.18 28.49
CA ILE A 241 -1.65 4.87 27.95
C ILE A 241 -3.07 4.94 27.38
N ILE A 242 -4.00 5.56 28.12
CA ILE A 242 -5.38 5.75 27.65
C ILE A 242 -5.39 6.58 26.36
N LEU A 243 -4.65 7.68 26.30
CA LEU A 243 -4.54 8.54 25.13
C LEU A 243 -3.99 7.78 23.93
N LEU A 244 -2.95 6.95 24.11
CA LEU A 244 -2.42 6.08 23.05
C LEU A 244 -3.50 5.14 22.48
N LEU A 245 -4.26 4.49 23.36
CA LEU A 245 -5.31 3.55 22.93
C LEU A 245 -6.47 4.29 22.25
N LEU A 246 -6.93 5.41 22.83
CA LEU A 246 -8.05 6.21 22.30
C LEU A 246 -7.76 6.81 20.92
N VAL A 247 -6.52 7.11 20.59
CA VAL A 247 -6.16 7.64 19.27
C VAL A 247 -5.86 6.52 18.29
N ASN A 248 -5.01 5.56 18.68
CA ASN A 248 -4.52 4.57 17.72
C ASN A 248 -5.53 3.48 17.37
N ILE A 249 -6.37 3.02 18.32
CA ILE A 249 -7.33 1.94 18.03
C ILE A 249 -8.42 2.41 17.05
N PRO A 250 -9.12 3.55 17.29
CA PRO A 250 -10.11 4.03 16.33
C PRO A 250 -9.50 4.33 14.96
N LEU A 251 -8.28 4.90 14.93
CA LEU A 251 -7.59 5.20 13.69
C LEU A 251 -7.21 3.93 12.93
N ALA A 252 -6.73 2.86 13.61
CA ALA A 252 -6.46 1.56 13.00
C ALA A 252 -7.73 0.92 12.42
N VAL A 253 -8.84 0.95 13.17
CA VAL A 253 -10.13 0.41 12.73
C VAL A 253 -10.64 1.19 11.52
N TYR A 254 -10.66 2.52 11.60
CA TYR A 254 -11.14 3.36 10.52
C TYR A 254 -10.32 3.19 9.24
N THR A 255 -8.99 3.30 9.32
CA THR A 255 -8.12 3.18 8.15
C THR A 255 -8.02 1.75 7.60
N GLY A 256 -8.22 0.75 8.46
CA GLY A 256 -8.18 -0.66 8.07
C GLY A 256 -9.47 -1.17 7.43
N LEU A 257 -10.65 -0.65 7.84
CA LEU A 257 -11.94 -1.19 7.44
C LEU A 257 -12.77 -0.26 6.56
N TYR A 258 -12.61 1.07 6.69
CA TYR A 258 -13.51 2.03 6.05
C TYR A 258 -12.80 2.95 5.05
N HIS A 259 -11.57 3.38 5.35
CA HIS A 259 -10.87 4.34 4.52
C HIS A 259 -10.41 3.70 3.22
N GLN A 260 -10.80 4.28 2.09
CA GLN A 260 -10.48 3.82 0.72
C GLN A 260 -10.94 2.38 0.43
N ILE A 261 -12.09 1.98 0.97
CA ILE A 261 -12.65 0.64 0.75
C ILE A 261 -13.24 0.46 -0.67
N GLY A 262 -13.61 1.55 -1.34
CA GLY A 262 -14.32 1.53 -2.62
C GLY A 262 -13.72 0.64 -3.70
N PRO A 263 -12.41 0.66 -3.98
CA PRO A 263 -11.81 -0.21 -4.99
C PRO A 263 -12.00 -1.72 -4.73
N PHE A 264 -11.94 -2.13 -3.45
CA PHE A 264 -12.17 -3.53 -3.08
C PHE A 264 -13.64 -3.92 -3.23
N THR A 265 -14.55 -3.08 -2.76
CA THR A 265 -15.99 -3.32 -2.89
C THR A 265 -16.43 -3.26 -4.35
N ALA A 266 -15.82 -2.41 -5.18
CA ALA A 266 -16.09 -2.36 -6.60
C ALA A 266 -15.66 -3.64 -7.33
N SER A 267 -14.45 -4.13 -7.05
CA SER A 267 -13.97 -5.39 -7.64
C SER A 267 -14.80 -6.60 -7.19
N ASP A 268 -15.18 -6.66 -5.91
CA ASP A 268 -16.05 -7.72 -5.38
C ASP A 268 -17.46 -7.67 -5.99
N PHE A 269 -18.03 -6.46 -6.12
CA PHE A 269 -19.32 -6.24 -6.76
C PHE A 269 -19.31 -6.72 -8.22
N ILE A 270 -18.31 -6.29 -9.01
CA ILE A 270 -18.19 -6.67 -10.41
C ILE A 270 -18.04 -8.19 -10.53
N ALA A 271 -17.20 -8.82 -9.70
CA ALA A 271 -17.02 -10.26 -9.72
C ALA A 271 -18.33 -11.02 -9.45
N LYS A 272 -19.10 -10.61 -8.44
CA LYS A 272 -20.40 -11.21 -8.11
C LYS A 272 -21.45 -10.98 -9.18
N HIS A 273 -21.56 -9.75 -9.68
CA HIS A 273 -22.51 -9.39 -10.73
C HIS A 273 -22.17 -10.11 -12.05
N ALA A 274 -20.91 -10.16 -12.43
CA ALA A 274 -20.45 -10.86 -13.63
C ALA A 274 -20.67 -12.38 -13.54
N MET A 275 -20.49 -12.97 -12.34
CA MET A 275 -20.77 -14.39 -12.11
C MET A 275 -22.26 -14.73 -12.39
N ILE A 276 -23.17 -13.83 -12.00
CA ILE A 276 -24.61 -13.99 -12.24
C ILE A 276 -24.93 -13.79 -13.72
N THR A 277 -24.35 -12.74 -14.35
CA THR A 277 -24.69 -12.30 -15.70
C THR A 277 -24.05 -13.15 -16.79
N PHE A 278 -22.75 -13.46 -16.62
CA PHE A 278 -21.94 -14.17 -17.63
C PHE A 278 -21.62 -15.62 -17.25
N GLY A 279 -21.71 -15.97 -15.97
CA GLY A 279 -21.18 -17.24 -15.46
C GLY A 279 -19.63 -17.27 -15.49
N LYS A 280 -19.07 -18.48 -15.33
CA LYS A 280 -17.59 -18.63 -15.28
C LYS A 280 -16.90 -18.56 -16.65
N ASN A 281 -17.59 -18.97 -17.70
CA ASN A 281 -16.96 -19.26 -19.00
C ASN A 281 -17.11 -18.14 -20.02
N LYS A 282 -18.15 -17.33 -19.94
CA LYS A 282 -18.38 -16.23 -20.89
C LYS A 282 -17.44 -15.08 -20.59
N HIS A 283 -16.79 -14.59 -21.63
CA HIS A 283 -15.84 -13.49 -21.53
C HIS A 283 -16.55 -12.15 -21.32
N PHE A 284 -15.95 -11.27 -20.50
CA PHE A 284 -16.38 -9.88 -20.32
C PHE A 284 -15.19 -8.96 -20.08
N ASN A 285 -15.37 -7.69 -20.38
CA ASN A 285 -14.35 -6.66 -20.30
C ASN A 285 -14.70 -5.63 -19.22
N VAL A 286 -13.73 -5.23 -18.41
CA VAL A 286 -13.84 -4.19 -17.40
C VAL A 286 -12.86 -3.06 -17.71
N LEU A 287 -13.39 -1.88 -17.98
CA LEU A 287 -12.62 -0.66 -18.20
C LEU A 287 -12.55 0.14 -16.88
N GLN A 288 -11.35 0.34 -16.39
CA GLN A 288 -11.08 1.06 -15.14
C GLN A 288 -10.55 2.46 -15.44
N LEU A 289 -11.44 3.44 -15.51
CA LEU A 289 -11.13 4.86 -15.68
C LEU A 289 -10.87 5.53 -14.32
N MET A 290 -9.89 5.00 -13.62
CA MET A 290 -9.51 5.38 -12.26
C MET A 290 -8.06 5.90 -12.24
N PRO A 291 -7.68 6.72 -11.24
CA PRO A 291 -6.28 7.09 -11.09
C PRO A 291 -5.36 5.87 -11.01
N CYS A 292 -4.11 6.03 -11.42
CA CYS A 292 -3.12 4.97 -11.48
C CYS A 292 -3.09 4.13 -10.20
N TYR A 293 -3.06 2.81 -10.37
CA TYR A 293 -2.91 1.84 -9.26
C TYR A 293 -4.01 1.89 -8.19
N SER A 294 -5.17 2.48 -8.49
CA SER A 294 -6.27 2.62 -7.51
C SER A 294 -7.04 1.31 -7.29
N MET A 295 -7.15 0.46 -8.31
CA MET A 295 -7.96 -0.76 -8.26
C MET A 295 -7.10 -2.02 -8.09
N PRO A 296 -7.56 -3.00 -7.28
CA PRO A 296 -6.96 -4.32 -7.26
C PRO A 296 -7.32 -5.06 -8.55
N GLN A 297 -6.35 -5.32 -9.43
CA GLN A 297 -6.61 -5.87 -10.75
C GLN A 297 -7.37 -7.21 -10.69
N TYR A 298 -6.70 -8.33 -10.82
CA TYR A 298 -7.35 -9.65 -10.89
C TYR A 298 -7.70 -10.29 -9.52
N SER A 299 -7.39 -9.66 -8.40
CA SER A 299 -7.47 -10.30 -7.07
C SER A 299 -8.86 -10.88 -6.73
N HIS A 300 -9.95 -10.29 -7.23
CA HIS A 300 -11.32 -10.77 -7.03
C HIS A 300 -11.87 -11.53 -8.25
N MET A 301 -11.10 -11.62 -9.34
CA MET A 301 -11.58 -12.09 -10.64
C MET A 301 -10.89 -13.38 -11.13
N HIS A 302 -10.06 -14.02 -10.31
CA HIS A 302 -9.28 -15.20 -10.68
C HIS A 302 -10.09 -16.41 -11.14
N GLY A 303 -11.34 -16.52 -10.87
CA GLY A 303 -12.19 -17.62 -11.32
C GLY A 303 -13.06 -17.28 -12.53
N LEU A 304 -12.89 -16.10 -13.13
CA LEU A 304 -13.71 -15.55 -14.19
C LEU A 304 -12.92 -15.34 -15.47
N ASN A 305 -13.58 -15.53 -16.60
CA ASN A 305 -12.99 -15.22 -17.90
C ASN A 305 -13.19 -13.73 -18.22
N CYS A 306 -12.22 -12.89 -17.82
CA CYS A 306 -12.34 -11.45 -18.00
C CYS A 306 -11.04 -10.79 -18.44
N THR A 307 -11.16 -9.66 -19.15
CA THR A 307 -10.07 -8.73 -19.44
C THR A 307 -10.27 -7.46 -18.63
N LEU A 308 -9.22 -7.03 -17.92
CA LEU A 308 -9.19 -5.77 -17.20
C LEU A 308 -8.29 -4.78 -17.94
N ARG A 309 -8.83 -3.63 -18.30
CA ARG A 309 -8.10 -2.52 -18.90
C ARG A 309 -8.12 -1.34 -17.93
N ALA A 310 -6.97 -0.99 -17.42
CA ALA A 310 -6.76 0.26 -16.66
C ALA A 310 -6.05 1.28 -17.56
N LEU A 311 -6.10 2.56 -17.19
CA LEU A 311 -5.33 3.62 -17.84
C LEU A 311 -3.83 3.31 -17.74
N ASP A 312 -3.08 3.55 -18.80
CA ASP A 312 -1.64 3.35 -18.82
C ASP A 312 -0.95 4.48 -18.06
N CYS A 313 -0.18 4.10 -17.05
CA CYS A 313 0.57 4.99 -16.19
C CYS A 313 2.07 4.65 -16.23
N SER A 314 2.53 4.12 -17.36
CA SER A 314 3.93 3.77 -17.54
C SER A 314 4.80 5.04 -17.53
N PRO A 315 5.96 5.03 -16.85
CA PRO A 315 6.86 6.16 -16.85
C PRO A 315 7.47 6.40 -18.24
N ASN A 316 7.77 7.64 -18.56
CA ASN A 316 8.47 8.02 -19.79
C ASN A 316 9.91 7.49 -19.80
N LEU A 317 10.09 6.25 -20.21
CA LEU A 317 11.42 5.63 -20.34
C LEU A 317 12.15 6.04 -21.64
N GLY A 318 11.43 6.65 -22.59
CA GLY A 318 11.95 7.07 -23.89
C GLY A 318 12.48 8.51 -23.91
N ASN A 319 12.46 9.23 -22.80
CA ASN A 319 12.81 10.68 -22.71
C ASN A 319 12.08 11.54 -23.76
N ILE A 320 10.81 11.19 -24.05
CA ILE A 320 9.97 11.96 -24.96
C ILE A 320 9.66 13.31 -24.29
N THR A 321 9.94 14.40 -24.94
CA THR A 321 9.55 15.73 -24.49
C THR A 321 8.04 15.87 -24.49
N ASP A 322 7.47 16.49 -23.45
CA ASP A 322 6.03 16.71 -23.29
C ASP A 322 5.17 15.42 -23.20
N PHE A 323 5.78 14.34 -22.66
CA PHE A 323 5.06 13.10 -22.42
C PHE A 323 3.98 13.31 -21.33
N ILE A 324 2.74 13.03 -21.70
CA ILE A 324 1.58 12.97 -20.79
C ILE A 324 1.13 11.51 -20.74
N ASP A 325 1.00 10.93 -19.56
CA ASP A 325 0.47 9.58 -19.44
C ASP A 325 -1.06 9.55 -19.69
N GLU A 326 -1.58 8.37 -20.04
CA GLU A 326 -3.01 8.20 -20.37
C GLU A 326 -3.92 8.61 -19.18
N SER A 327 -3.47 8.44 -17.95
CA SER A 327 -4.21 8.86 -16.77
C SER A 327 -4.23 10.38 -16.61
N ASP A 328 -3.14 11.07 -16.90
CA ASP A 328 -3.08 12.53 -16.85
C ASP A 328 -3.93 13.15 -17.98
N GLU A 329 -3.88 12.57 -19.17
CA GLU A 329 -4.72 12.96 -20.31
C GLU A 329 -6.21 12.80 -19.96
N PHE A 330 -6.61 11.62 -19.47
CA PHE A 330 -8.00 11.35 -19.08
C PHE A 330 -8.49 12.32 -17.99
N HIS A 331 -7.70 12.54 -16.93
CA HIS A 331 -8.15 13.42 -15.83
C HIS A 331 -8.12 14.91 -16.18
N SER A 332 -7.40 15.31 -17.23
CA SER A 332 -7.42 16.70 -17.73
C SER A 332 -8.72 17.01 -18.47
N ASN A 333 -9.17 16.12 -19.34
CA ASN A 333 -10.44 16.26 -20.08
C ASN A 333 -11.10 14.89 -20.32
N PRO A 334 -11.89 14.37 -19.35
CA PRO A 334 -12.47 13.03 -19.42
C PRO A 334 -13.37 12.80 -20.65
N LEU A 335 -14.17 13.82 -21.03
CA LEU A 335 -15.09 13.70 -22.18
C LEU A 335 -14.34 13.59 -23.48
N ALA A 336 -13.38 14.46 -23.75
CA ALA A 336 -12.57 14.41 -24.98
C ALA A 336 -11.78 13.10 -25.08
N PHE A 337 -11.23 12.60 -23.97
CA PHE A 337 -10.52 11.33 -23.94
C PHE A 337 -11.42 10.16 -24.35
N ILE A 338 -12.63 10.06 -23.76
CA ILE A 338 -13.57 8.98 -24.09
C ILE A 338 -14.07 9.09 -25.53
N GLU A 339 -14.31 10.30 -26.02
CA GLU A 339 -14.71 10.54 -27.40
C GLU A 339 -13.64 10.14 -28.42
N SER A 340 -12.37 10.39 -28.09
CA SER A 340 -11.24 10.00 -28.94
C SER A 340 -10.95 8.48 -28.88
N ASN A 341 -11.29 7.83 -27.78
CA ASN A 341 -11.05 6.41 -27.53
C ASN A 341 -12.34 5.60 -27.42
N LYS A 342 -13.30 5.84 -28.31
CA LYS A 342 -14.61 5.15 -28.29
C LYS A 342 -14.51 3.63 -28.31
N ASP A 343 -13.50 3.09 -28.95
CA ASP A 343 -13.30 1.64 -29.05
C ASP A 343 -13.12 0.99 -27.68
N LEU A 344 -12.43 1.67 -26.74
CA LEU A 344 -12.29 1.18 -25.36
C LEU A 344 -13.67 1.06 -24.67
N LEU A 345 -14.56 2.01 -24.93
CA LEU A 345 -15.90 1.98 -24.36
C LEU A 345 -16.79 0.94 -25.02
N ASN A 346 -16.71 0.80 -26.36
CA ASN A 346 -17.51 -0.16 -27.13
C ASN A 346 -17.22 -1.60 -26.76
N GLU A 347 -15.96 -1.90 -26.40
CA GLU A 347 -15.54 -3.24 -25.96
C GLU A 347 -15.87 -3.52 -24.49
N ALA A 348 -16.12 -2.49 -23.68
CA ALA A 348 -16.33 -2.62 -22.25
C ALA A 348 -17.74 -3.11 -21.90
N ASN A 349 -17.83 -4.10 -21.02
CA ASN A 349 -19.09 -4.48 -20.38
C ASN A 349 -19.31 -3.68 -19.08
N TYR A 350 -18.23 -3.40 -18.34
CA TYR A 350 -18.25 -2.58 -17.14
C TYR A 350 -17.30 -1.41 -17.29
N VAL A 351 -17.73 -0.24 -16.81
CA VAL A 351 -16.86 0.94 -16.67
C VAL A 351 -16.88 1.39 -15.22
N VAL A 352 -15.70 1.67 -14.67
CA VAL A 352 -15.52 2.06 -13.27
C VAL A 352 -14.80 3.40 -13.20
N PHE A 353 -15.38 4.36 -12.48
CA PHE A 353 -14.79 5.67 -12.25
C PHE A 353 -15.31 6.29 -10.93
N TYR A 354 -14.70 7.37 -10.51
CA TYR A 354 -15.20 8.16 -9.40
C TYR A 354 -16.45 8.95 -9.81
N GLU A 355 -17.39 9.16 -8.89
CA GLU A 355 -18.66 9.84 -9.15
C GLU A 355 -18.48 11.21 -9.79
N ARG A 356 -17.46 11.97 -9.38
CA ARG A 356 -17.12 13.26 -9.98
C ARG A 356 -16.88 13.18 -11.50
N ILE A 357 -16.17 12.12 -11.93
CA ILE A 357 -15.93 11.89 -13.36
C ILE A 357 -17.24 11.53 -14.07
N PHE A 358 -18.06 10.68 -13.45
CA PHE A 358 -19.36 10.32 -14.00
C PHE A 358 -20.21 11.56 -14.31
N LEU A 359 -20.27 12.54 -13.40
CA LEU A 359 -21.04 13.76 -13.61
C LEU A 359 -20.60 14.57 -14.85
N LEU A 360 -19.33 14.44 -15.25
CA LEU A 360 -18.79 15.11 -16.46
C LEU A 360 -19.09 14.35 -17.75
N VAL A 361 -19.24 13.02 -17.68
CA VAL A 361 -19.37 12.15 -18.87
C VAL A 361 -20.72 11.43 -18.94
N SER A 362 -21.63 11.68 -18.00
CA SER A 362 -22.89 10.95 -17.84
C SER A 362 -23.73 10.86 -19.12
N ASP A 363 -23.91 12.00 -19.80
CA ASP A 363 -24.74 12.04 -21.01
C ASP A 363 -24.16 11.18 -22.14
N PHE A 364 -22.84 11.16 -22.25
CA PHE A 364 -22.13 10.35 -23.23
C PHE A 364 -22.23 8.86 -22.90
N ILE A 365 -21.99 8.48 -21.66
CA ILE A 365 -22.05 7.09 -21.17
C ILE A 365 -23.46 6.52 -21.33
N LEU A 366 -24.49 7.28 -20.95
CA LEU A 366 -25.88 6.86 -21.09
C LEU A 366 -26.31 6.72 -22.56
N LYS A 367 -25.86 7.62 -23.44
CA LYS A 367 -26.13 7.52 -24.89
C LYS A 367 -25.49 6.30 -25.53
N ASN A 368 -24.40 5.75 -24.95
CA ASN A 368 -23.74 4.55 -25.44
C ASN A 368 -24.26 3.25 -24.75
N GLY A 369 -25.43 3.29 -24.13
CA GLY A 369 -26.12 2.11 -23.60
C GLY A 369 -25.64 1.64 -22.23
N PHE A 370 -24.85 2.43 -21.53
CA PHE A 370 -24.47 2.12 -20.14
C PHE A 370 -25.50 2.67 -19.18
N TYR A 371 -25.73 1.93 -18.10
CA TYR A 371 -26.58 2.37 -16.99
C TYR A 371 -25.87 2.09 -15.65
N ARG A 372 -26.21 2.88 -14.65
CA ARG A 372 -25.60 2.75 -13.32
C ARG A 372 -26.01 1.44 -12.65
N CYS A 373 -25.01 0.61 -12.43
CA CYS A 373 -25.14 -0.68 -11.78
C CYS A 373 -24.92 -0.58 -10.25
N ALA A 374 -23.95 0.23 -9.83
CA ALA A 374 -23.68 0.48 -8.42
C ALA A 374 -23.08 1.84 -8.16
N ARG A 375 -23.34 2.37 -6.95
CA ARG A 375 -22.70 3.53 -6.34
C ARG A 375 -22.14 3.10 -4.99
N LEU A 376 -20.84 3.04 -4.87
CA LEU A 376 -20.14 2.43 -3.73
C LEU A 376 -19.34 3.48 -2.97
N PHE A 377 -19.45 3.47 -1.64
CA PHE A 377 -18.69 4.35 -0.79
C PHE A 377 -17.18 4.07 -0.89
N HIS A 378 -16.38 5.12 -1.02
CA HIS A 378 -14.92 5.04 -1.06
C HIS A 378 -14.25 5.54 0.21
N ALA A 379 -14.38 6.82 0.52
CA ALA A 379 -13.70 7.44 1.65
C ALA A 379 -14.43 8.72 2.10
N HIS A 380 -14.28 9.07 3.40
CA HIS A 380 -14.72 10.37 3.92
C HIS A 380 -13.67 11.47 3.65
N PHE A 381 -12.39 11.12 3.74
CA PHE A 381 -11.27 12.02 3.50
C PHE A 381 -10.53 11.59 2.25
N LEU A 382 -10.37 12.53 1.32
CA LEU A 382 -9.71 12.29 0.04
C LEU A 382 -8.22 12.66 0.15
N THR A 383 -7.36 11.85 -0.44
CA THR A 383 -5.92 12.07 -0.44
C THR A 383 -5.44 12.76 -1.72
N SER A 384 -6.28 12.81 -2.75
CA SER A 384 -6.00 13.44 -4.03
C SER A 384 -7.24 14.10 -4.58
N ASN A 385 -7.06 15.18 -5.34
CA ASN A 385 -8.13 15.86 -6.09
C ASN A 385 -8.72 15.02 -7.24
N ARG A 386 -8.09 13.91 -7.59
CA ARG A 386 -8.59 12.93 -8.58
C ARG A 386 -9.53 11.89 -7.98
N GLN A 387 -9.64 11.83 -6.66
CA GLN A 387 -10.54 10.92 -5.94
C GLN A 387 -11.88 11.59 -5.64
N ASP A 388 -12.87 10.77 -5.27
CA ASP A 388 -14.15 11.20 -4.76
C ASP A 388 -14.63 10.28 -3.63
N ASN A 389 -15.69 10.70 -2.94
CA ASN A 389 -16.28 9.93 -1.84
C ASN A 389 -16.95 8.62 -2.30
N TYR A 390 -17.31 8.54 -3.58
CA TYR A 390 -17.99 7.39 -4.17
C TYR A 390 -17.34 6.93 -5.47
N ILE A 391 -17.39 5.63 -5.70
CA ILE A 391 -17.07 4.97 -6.97
C ILE A 391 -18.40 4.56 -7.62
N VAL A 392 -18.50 4.79 -8.91
CA VAL A 392 -19.65 4.43 -9.73
C VAL A 392 -19.24 3.32 -10.70
N ILE A 393 -20.10 2.33 -10.84
CA ILE A 393 -19.95 1.24 -11.79
C ILE A 393 -21.12 1.32 -12.77
N GLU A 394 -20.78 1.51 -14.03
CA GLU A 394 -21.73 1.48 -15.14
C GLU A 394 -21.58 0.15 -15.90
N TYR A 395 -22.69 -0.42 -16.31
CA TYR A 395 -22.75 -1.68 -17.06
C TYR A 395 -23.45 -1.46 -18.40
N ASN A 396 -22.83 -1.97 -19.44
CA ASN A 396 -23.44 -1.96 -20.78
C ASN A 396 -24.33 -3.19 -20.96
N CYS A 397 -25.63 -2.93 -21.05
CA CYS A 397 -26.61 -3.95 -21.41
C CYS A 397 -26.81 -3.94 -22.93
N ASN A 398 -26.04 -4.75 -23.62
CA ASN A 398 -26.32 -4.95 -25.05
C ASN A 398 -27.68 -5.63 -25.23
N GLY A 399 -28.69 -4.82 -25.57
CA GLY A 399 -29.97 -5.31 -26.00
C GLY A 399 -29.95 -5.48 -27.53
N THR A 400 -30.43 -6.60 -27.99
CA THR A 400 -30.72 -6.81 -29.43
C THR A 400 -32.23 -6.91 -29.63
N THR A 401 -32.74 -6.28 -30.67
CA THR A 401 -34.11 -6.53 -31.12
C THR A 401 -34.12 -7.82 -31.88
N VAL A 402 -34.91 -8.77 -31.42
CA VAL A 402 -35.08 -10.10 -32.06
C VAL A 402 -36.54 -10.25 -32.42
N GLU A 403 -36.79 -10.74 -33.62
CA GLU A 403 -38.13 -11.10 -34.06
C GLU A 403 -38.55 -12.41 -33.43
N HIS A 404 -39.53 -12.36 -32.49
CA HIS A 404 -40.07 -13.55 -31.87
C HIS A 404 -41.29 -14.05 -32.63
N PRO A 405 -41.43 -15.38 -32.86
CA PRO A 405 -42.49 -15.94 -33.68
C PRO A 405 -43.92 -15.59 -33.19
N GLU A 406 -44.11 -15.40 -31.87
CA GLU A 406 -45.43 -15.16 -31.28
C GLU A 406 -45.63 -13.66 -30.89
N TYR A 407 -44.52 -12.92 -30.61
CA TYR A 407 -44.63 -11.59 -29.98
C TYR A 407 -44.10 -10.46 -30.89
N GLY A 408 -43.69 -10.78 -32.12
CA GLY A 408 -43.10 -9.79 -33.05
C GLY A 408 -41.72 -9.30 -32.58
N GLU A 409 -41.43 -8.00 -32.75
CA GLU A 409 -40.17 -7.43 -32.30
C GLU A 409 -40.09 -7.43 -30.75
N VAL A 410 -39.13 -8.18 -30.22
CA VAL A 410 -38.83 -8.22 -28.77
C VAL A 410 -37.41 -7.72 -28.51
N ILE A 411 -37.23 -6.99 -27.43
CA ILE A 411 -35.92 -6.56 -26.98
C ILE A 411 -35.35 -7.65 -26.08
N GLN A 412 -34.29 -8.30 -26.57
CA GLN A 412 -33.54 -9.27 -25.81
C GLN A 412 -32.36 -8.57 -25.12
N LEU A 413 -32.35 -8.52 -23.79
CA LEU A 413 -31.30 -7.91 -23.00
C LEU A 413 -30.37 -8.99 -22.41
N THR A 414 -29.10 -8.67 -22.25
CA THR A 414 -28.13 -9.56 -21.61
C THR A 414 -28.21 -9.38 -20.09
N GLY A 415 -28.31 -10.49 -19.36
CA GLY A 415 -28.44 -10.54 -17.89
C GLY A 415 -29.87 -10.39 -17.38
N ASP A 416 -30.05 -10.48 -16.06
CA ASP A 416 -31.35 -10.32 -15.42
C ASP A 416 -31.68 -8.84 -15.21
N GLN A 417 -32.36 -8.24 -16.19
CA GLN A 417 -32.76 -6.83 -16.22
C GLN A 417 -34.25 -6.63 -15.88
N ARG A 418 -34.94 -7.69 -15.50
CA ARG A 418 -36.39 -7.70 -15.33
C ARG A 418 -36.91 -6.64 -14.37
N GLN A 419 -36.25 -6.48 -13.21
CA GLN A 419 -36.65 -5.48 -12.22
C GLN A 419 -36.38 -4.05 -12.71
N HIS A 420 -35.23 -3.81 -13.29
CA HIS A 420 -34.86 -2.48 -13.83
C HIS A 420 -35.78 -2.03 -14.94
N ILE A 421 -36.16 -2.96 -15.85
CA ILE A 421 -37.12 -2.66 -16.92
C ILE A 421 -38.49 -2.36 -16.35
N LYS A 422 -38.98 -3.14 -15.37
CA LYS A 422 -40.23 -2.86 -14.68
C LYS A 422 -40.22 -1.44 -14.08
N ASP A 423 -39.17 -1.14 -13.32
CA ASP A 423 -39.04 0.16 -12.64
C ASP A 423 -38.95 1.31 -13.66
N PHE A 424 -38.25 1.12 -14.79
CA PHE A 424 -38.16 2.07 -15.87
C PHE A 424 -39.53 2.31 -16.55
N LEU A 425 -40.21 1.23 -16.97
CA LEU A 425 -41.50 1.31 -17.66
C LEU A 425 -42.58 1.97 -16.78
N CYS A 426 -42.56 1.68 -15.48
CA CYS A 426 -43.45 2.32 -14.50
C CYS A 426 -43.11 3.79 -14.31
N LYS A 427 -41.81 4.13 -14.20
CA LYS A 427 -41.34 5.52 -14.00
C LYS A 427 -41.63 6.42 -15.19
N VAL A 428 -41.53 5.92 -16.42
CA VAL A 428 -41.79 6.66 -17.64
C VAL A 428 -43.29 6.69 -17.94
N GLY A 429 -44.12 5.96 -17.19
CA GLY A 429 -45.58 5.94 -17.36
C GLY A 429 -46.08 5.11 -18.54
N ILE A 430 -45.22 4.26 -19.13
CA ILE A 430 -45.60 3.39 -20.25
C ILE A 430 -46.51 2.26 -19.77
N VAL A 431 -46.24 1.73 -18.56
CA VAL A 431 -47.00 0.65 -17.94
C VAL A 431 -47.32 1.01 -16.49
N LYS A 432 -48.53 0.75 -16.04
CA LYS A 432 -48.87 0.81 -14.61
C LYS A 432 -48.31 -0.37 -13.88
N GLU A 433 -47.88 -0.21 -12.61
CA GLU A 433 -47.26 -1.25 -11.79
C GLU A 433 -48.11 -2.53 -11.66
N GLU A 434 -49.40 -2.36 -11.60
CA GLU A 434 -50.40 -3.43 -11.54
C GLU A 434 -50.44 -4.33 -12.82
N ASN A 435 -50.00 -3.76 -13.96
CA ASN A 435 -49.95 -4.42 -15.26
C ASN A 435 -48.59 -5.00 -15.63
N CYS A 436 -47.58 -4.81 -14.78
CA CYS A 436 -46.22 -5.27 -15.05
C CYS A 436 -45.89 -6.47 -14.15
N LYS A 437 -45.87 -7.66 -14.75
CA LYS A 437 -45.50 -8.91 -14.04
C LYS A 437 -44.11 -9.38 -14.49
N ILE A 438 -43.27 -9.67 -13.50
CA ILE A 438 -42.01 -10.32 -13.70
C ILE A 438 -42.22 -11.82 -13.64
N HIS A 439 -41.90 -12.52 -14.74
CA HIS A 439 -41.90 -13.98 -14.76
C HIS A 439 -40.46 -14.51 -14.52
N GLY A 440 -40.28 -15.40 -13.53
CA GLY A 440 -39.05 -16.12 -13.27
C GLY A 440 -38.99 -17.42 -14.08
N PHE A 441 -37.76 -17.93 -14.25
CA PHE A 441 -37.53 -19.30 -14.66
C PHE A 441 -37.70 -20.21 -13.47
#